data_19c734781a62a8ef1cac9da76afaf3be
#
_entry.id   19c734781a62a8ef1cac9da76afaf3be
#
_cell.length_a   1.000
_cell.length_b   1.000
_cell.length_c   1.000
_cell.angle_alpha   90.00
_cell.angle_beta   90.00
_cell.angle_gamma   90.00
#
_symmetry.space_group_name_H-M   'P 1'
#
loop_
_entity.id
_entity.type
_entity.pdbx_description
1 polymer ?
#
loop_
_entity_poly.entity_id
_entity_poly.type
_entity_poly.pdbx_seq_one_letter_code
_entity_poly.pdbx_strand_id
1 'polypeptide(L)' 'MQLKNRLKELRARDGLNQTELAKLAEVSRQTISLLERDEYTPSGVIALKISQIFNETVESVFRLEEDE' A
#
# COMPACT_ATOMS: atom_id res chain seq x y z
N MET A 1 16.57 7.08 -3.85
CA MET A 1 15.40 7.23 -2.97
C MET A 1 14.38 6.16 -3.31
N GLN A 2 13.87 5.46 -2.32
CA GLN A 2 12.91 4.38 -2.51
C GLN A 2 11.65 4.66 -1.70
N LEU A 3 10.50 4.31 -2.27
CA LEU A 3 9.23 4.39 -1.56
C LEU A 3 8.97 3.06 -0.87
N LYS A 4 8.85 3.09 0.44
CA LYS A 4 8.52 1.93 1.27
C LYS A 4 7.12 2.06 1.80
N ASN A 5 6.54 0.94 2.23
CA ASN A 5 5.17 0.94 2.73
C ASN A 5 4.97 -0.08 3.84
N ARG A 6 3.83 0.05 4.53
CA ARG A 6 3.42 -0.83 5.61
C ARG A 6 2.19 -1.66 5.23
N LEU A 7 1.95 -1.89 3.94
CA LEU A 7 0.73 -2.55 3.49
C LEU A 7 0.55 -3.94 4.09
N LYS A 8 1.61 -4.73 4.08
CA LYS A 8 1.54 -6.09 4.61
C LYS A 8 1.22 -6.08 6.11
N GLU A 9 1.85 -5.19 6.84
CA GLU A 9 1.62 -5.03 8.27
C GLU A 9 0.18 -4.59 8.54
N LEU A 10 -0.31 -3.62 7.80
CA LEU A 10 -1.66 -3.09 7.99
C LEU A 10 -2.73 -4.10 7.57
N ARG A 11 -2.45 -4.88 6.50
CA ARG A 11 -3.35 -5.98 6.13
C ARG A 11 -3.47 -6.99 7.27
N ALA A 12 -2.34 -7.36 7.87
CA ALA A 12 -2.35 -8.30 8.98
C ALA A 12 -3.13 -7.75 10.17
N ARG A 13 -2.95 -6.46 10.46
CA ARG A 13 -3.68 -5.79 11.54
C ARG A 13 -5.19 -5.89 11.33
N ASP A 14 -5.66 -5.66 10.11
CA ASP A 14 -7.08 -5.58 9.80
C ASP A 14 -7.66 -6.89 9.25
N GLY A 15 -6.86 -7.94 9.19
CA GLY A 15 -7.34 -9.25 8.75
C GLY A 15 -7.67 -9.33 7.26
N LEU A 16 -6.99 -8.55 6.42
CA LEU A 16 -7.23 -8.54 4.98
C LEU A 16 -6.15 -9.32 4.25
N ASN A 17 -6.55 -10.09 3.23
CA ASN A 17 -5.58 -10.68 2.31
C ASN A 17 -5.38 -9.73 1.12
N GLN A 18 -4.45 -10.07 0.22
CA GLN A 18 -4.14 -9.22 -0.93
C GLN A 18 -5.34 -9.02 -1.84
N THR A 19 -6.13 -10.07 -2.06
CA THR A 19 -7.30 -10.01 -2.94
C THR A 19 -8.35 -9.08 -2.36
N GLU A 20 -8.57 -9.14 -1.05
CA GLU A 20 -9.54 -8.28 -0.38
C GLU A 20 -9.12 -6.81 -0.44
N LEU A 21 -7.84 -6.53 -0.17
CA LEU A 21 -7.34 -5.18 -0.27
C LEU A 21 -7.44 -4.66 -1.71
N ALA A 22 -7.12 -5.49 -2.69
CA ALA A 22 -7.20 -5.11 -4.10
C ALA A 22 -8.63 -4.71 -4.48
N LYS A 23 -9.63 -5.46 -4.02
CA LYS A 23 -11.03 -5.13 -4.27
C LYS A 23 -11.41 -3.78 -3.67
N LEU A 24 -11.01 -3.54 -2.43
CA LEU A 24 -11.33 -2.29 -1.76
C LEU A 24 -10.64 -1.10 -2.43
N ALA A 25 -9.42 -1.28 -2.90
CA ALA A 25 -8.66 -0.23 -3.57
C ALA A 25 -9.01 -0.11 -5.05
N GLU A 26 -9.82 -1.03 -5.58
CA GLU A 26 -10.23 -1.06 -6.99
C GLU A 26 -9.05 -1.22 -7.93
N VAL A 27 -8.12 -2.08 -7.56
CA VAL A 27 -6.96 -2.43 -8.39
C VAL A 27 -6.85 -3.95 -8.44
N SER A 28 -5.93 -4.46 -9.28
CA SER A 28 -5.71 -5.89 -9.37
C SER A 28 -4.91 -6.40 -8.16
N ARG A 29 -5.06 -7.68 -7.85
CA ARG A 29 -4.25 -8.31 -6.81
C ARG A 29 -2.77 -8.21 -7.13
N GLN A 30 -2.41 -8.32 -8.42
CA GLN A 30 -1.03 -8.18 -8.85
C GLN A 30 -0.47 -6.80 -8.50
N THR A 31 -1.28 -5.75 -8.64
CA THR A 31 -0.86 -4.40 -8.25
C THR A 31 -0.53 -4.34 -6.77
N ILE A 32 -1.35 -4.94 -5.92
CA ILE A 32 -1.08 -4.98 -4.48
C ILE A 32 0.21 -5.76 -4.20
N SER A 33 0.40 -6.89 -4.87
CA SER A 33 1.60 -7.69 -4.69
C SER A 33 2.87 -6.90 -5.06
N LEU A 34 2.82 -6.18 -6.18
CA LEU A 34 3.95 -5.35 -6.62
C LEU A 34 4.21 -4.19 -5.66
N LEU A 35 3.14 -3.57 -5.15
CA LEU A 35 3.27 -2.51 -4.16
C LEU A 35 3.99 -3.01 -2.90
N GLU A 36 3.58 -4.17 -2.40
CA GLU A 36 4.16 -4.72 -1.17
C GLU A 36 5.63 -5.10 -1.32
N ARG A 37 6.07 -5.40 -2.55
CA ARG A 37 7.46 -5.72 -2.84
C ARG A 37 8.28 -4.49 -3.23
N ASP A 38 7.71 -3.30 -3.15
CA ASP A 38 8.35 -2.04 -3.54
C ASP A 38 8.74 -2.02 -5.03
N GLU A 39 8.00 -2.76 -5.87
CA GLU A 39 8.27 -2.84 -7.31
C GLU A 39 7.31 -2.00 -8.13
N TYR A 40 6.45 -1.24 -7.50
CA TYR A 40 5.48 -0.38 -8.16
C TYR A 40 5.24 0.85 -7.29
N THR A 41 5.33 2.03 -7.90
CA THR A 41 5.03 3.28 -7.22
C THR A 41 3.57 3.65 -7.47
N PRO A 42 2.74 3.74 -6.44
CA PRO A 42 1.31 4.03 -6.66
C PRO A 42 1.10 5.48 -7.10
N SER A 43 0.02 5.71 -7.85
CA SER A 43 -0.44 7.07 -8.13
C SER A 43 -0.96 7.69 -6.83
N GLY A 44 -1.12 9.03 -6.84
CA GLY A 44 -1.69 9.71 -5.68
C GLY A 44 -3.07 9.19 -5.32
N VAL A 45 -3.90 8.87 -6.33
CA VAL A 45 -5.24 8.34 -6.09
C VAL A 45 -5.18 7.00 -5.37
N ILE A 46 -4.33 6.09 -5.85
CA ILE A 46 -4.20 4.76 -5.22
C ILE A 46 -3.67 4.88 -3.80
N ALA A 47 -2.66 5.74 -3.59
CA ALA A 47 -2.09 5.95 -2.27
C ALA A 47 -3.14 6.48 -1.28
N LEU A 48 -3.96 7.43 -1.72
CA LEU A 48 -5.02 7.98 -0.89
C LEU A 48 -6.10 6.94 -0.56
N LYS A 49 -6.52 6.16 -1.57
CA LYS A 49 -7.51 5.10 -1.36
C LYS A 49 -7.04 4.09 -0.32
N ILE A 50 -5.80 3.62 -0.48
CA ILE A 50 -5.25 2.62 0.45
C ILE A 50 -5.18 3.19 1.85
N SER A 51 -4.72 4.42 1.99
CA SER A 51 -4.63 5.07 3.29
C SER A 51 -6.01 5.18 3.95
N GLN A 52 -7.04 5.52 3.19
CA GLN A 52 -8.40 5.59 3.71
C GLN A 52 -8.93 4.22 4.13
N ILE A 53 -8.61 3.16 3.36
CA ILE A 53 -9.02 1.80 3.70
C ILE A 53 -8.51 1.41 5.08
N PHE A 54 -7.27 1.76 5.37
CA PHE A 54 -6.64 1.43 6.66
C PHE A 54 -6.89 2.48 7.75
N ASN A 55 -7.58 3.56 7.40
CA ASN A 55 -7.80 4.69 8.32
C ASN A 55 -6.48 5.24 8.85
N GLU A 56 -5.52 5.41 7.95
CA GLU A 56 -4.19 5.94 8.23
C GLU A 56 -3.90 7.12 7.33
N THR A 57 -2.90 7.91 7.68
CA THR A 57 -2.44 8.97 6.77
C THR A 57 -1.55 8.36 5.68
N VAL A 58 -1.43 9.06 4.55
CA VAL A 58 -0.51 8.62 3.48
C VAL A 58 0.90 8.47 4.03
N GLU A 59 1.34 9.43 4.84
CA GLU A 59 2.69 9.41 5.40
C GLU A 59 2.90 8.28 6.40
N SER A 60 1.83 7.79 7.01
CA SER A 60 1.90 6.64 7.91
C SER A 60 2.03 5.33 7.13
N VAL A 61 1.40 5.26 5.95
CA VAL A 61 1.40 4.05 5.13
C VAL A 61 2.64 3.98 4.24
N PHE A 62 3.04 5.11 3.65
CA PHE A 62 4.15 5.20 2.70
C PHE A 62 5.22 6.14 3.24
N ARG A 63 6.47 5.78 3.01
CA ARG A 63 7.59 6.65 3.38
C ARG A 63 8.69 6.57 2.34
N LEU A 64 9.45 7.65 2.24
CA LEU A 64 10.62 7.69 1.36
C LEU A 64 11.85 7.33 2.17
N GLU A 65 12.67 6.43 1.64
CA GLU A 65 13.96 6.10 2.24
C GLU A 65 15.06 6.46 1.25
N GLU A 66 16.09 7.11 1.74
CA GLU A 66 17.23 7.47 0.90
C GLU A 66 18.19 6.31 0.83
N ASP A 67 18.71 6.07 -0.38
CA ASP A 67 19.79 5.11 -0.58
C ASP A 67 21.10 5.78 -0.20
N GLU A 68 21.93 5.04 0.50
CA GLU A 68 23.26 5.53 0.87
C GLU A 68 24.30 5.17 -0.17
#